data_7862266ab31a5326e0a565b62953dad4
#
_entry.id   7862266ab31a5326e0a565b62953dad4
#
_cell.length_a   1.000
_cell.length_b   1.000
_cell.length_c   1.000
_cell.angle_alpha   90.00
_cell.angle_beta   90.00
_cell.angle_gamma   90.00
#
_symmetry.space_group_name_H-M   'P 1'
#
loop_
_entity.id
_entity.type
_entity.pdbx_description
1 polymer ?
#
loop_
_entity_poly.entity_id
_entity_poly.type
_entity_poly.pdbx_seq_one_letter_code
_entity_poly.pdbx_strand_id
1 'polypeptide(L)'
;MLTAKGRATRDRIVAAAAREIRERGIAAVTLDDVGQRSRTGKSQLFHYFPDGKEQLLLAVAEREAERVIEDQEPQLGRLTSWDAWQEWRDVVVEKYRRQGVHCPLGVLITEIGRHTPAAQAVTGKLLTQWQQALQAGIHQMQAAGEIRADVDANRAAGALMAAIQGGVAILMASGSAQHLEYALDLCLDYLKN
;
A
#
# COMPACT_ATOMS: atom_id res chain seq x y z
N MET A 1 23.51 15.90 1.17
CA MET A 1 22.56 15.48 0.12
C MET A 1 23.17 14.30 -0.65
N LEU A 2 22.44 13.19 -0.86
CA LEU A 2 23.00 12.04 -1.59
C LEU A 2 23.13 12.35 -3.09
N THR A 3 24.21 11.88 -3.71
CA THR A 3 24.39 11.90 -5.17
C THR A 3 23.35 10.96 -5.85
N ALA A 4 23.16 11.05 -7.17
CA ALA A 4 22.29 10.13 -7.92
C ALA A 4 22.68 8.66 -7.69
N LYS A 5 24.01 8.35 -7.73
CA LYS A 5 24.55 7.02 -7.44
C LYS A 5 24.26 6.59 -6.00
N GLY A 6 24.35 7.53 -5.05
CA GLY A 6 24.04 7.27 -3.64
C GLY A 6 22.56 6.93 -3.42
N ARG A 7 21.65 7.69 -4.05
CA ARG A 7 20.21 7.38 -4.03
C ARG A 7 19.90 5.99 -4.59
N ALA A 8 20.42 5.69 -5.78
CA ALA A 8 20.22 4.37 -6.39
C ALA A 8 20.75 3.22 -5.50
N THR A 9 21.83 3.43 -4.75
CA THR A 9 22.34 2.43 -3.81
C THR A 9 21.42 2.29 -2.60
N ARG A 10 20.95 3.40 -2.01
CA ARG A 10 19.99 3.39 -0.91
C ARG A 10 18.70 2.67 -1.31
N ASP A 11 18.15 2.97 -2.49
CA ASP A 11 16.92 2.38 -3.00
C ASP A 11 17.08 0.87 -3.23
N ARG A 12 18.25 0.42 -3.72
CA ARG A 12 18.57 -1.01 -3.86
C ARG A 12 18.59 -1.73 -2.51
N ILE A 13 19.13 -1.10 -1.47
CA ILE A 13 19.14 -1.65 -0.11
C ILE A 13 17.71 -1.77 0.42
N VAL A 14 16.90 -0.71 0.29
CA VAL A 14 15.48 -0.70 0.72
C VAL A 14 14.68 -1.76 -0.03
N ALA A 15 14.86 -1.88 -1.35
CA ALA A 15 14.18 -2.91 -2.16
C ALA A 15 14.58 -4.33 -1.74
N ALA A 16 15.85 -4.56 -1.41
CA ALA A 16 16.33 -5.84 -0.91
C ALA A 16 15.70 -6.17 0.45
N ALA A 17 15.68 -5.21 1.38
CA ALA A 17 15.06 -5.37 2.69
C ALA A 17 13.55 -5.67 2.59
N ALA A 18 12.83 -4.92 1.76
CA ALA A 18 11.40 -5.15 1.51
C ALA A 18 11.12 -6.57 1.00
N ARG A 19 11.99 -7.08 0.12
CA ARG A 19 11.87 -8.45 -0.42
C ARG A 19 12.16 -9.50 0.63
N GLU A 20 13.24 -9.36 1.43
CA GLU A 20 13.55 -10.27 2.54
C GLU A 20 12.39 -10.35 3.55
N ILE A 21 11.82 -9.19 3.91
CA ILE A 21 10.70 -9.12 4.86
C ILE A 21 9.47 -9.85 4.30
N ARG A 22 9.13 -9.67 3.03
CA ARG A 22 8.01 -10.37 2.40
C ARG A 22 8.19 -11.88 2.32
N GLU A 23 9.44 -12.34 2.11
CA GLU A 23 9.73 -13.77 1.97
C GLU A 23 9.87 -14.49 3.31
N ARG A 24 10.38 -13.83 4.34
CA ARG A 24 10.81 -14.48 5.59
C ARG A 24 10.20 -13.88 6.86
N GLY A 25 9.44 -12.78 6.75
CA GLY A 25 8.95 -12.02 7.89
C GLY A 25 10.03 -11.16 8.55
N ILE A 26 9.61 -10.08 9.21
CA ILE A 26 10.52 -9.07 9.80
C ILE A 26 11.44 -9.63 10.90
N ALA A 27 10.95 -10.62 11.66
CA ALA A 27 11.70 -11.19 12.77
C ALA A 27 12.93 -12.00 12.31
N ALA A 28 12.84 -12.65 11.16
CA ALA A 28 13.90 -13.50 10.61
C ALA A 28 14.95 -12.72 9.79
N VAL A 29 14.69 -11.45 9.45
CA VAL A 29 15.56 -10.65 8.57
C VAL A 29 16.61 -9.90 9.38
N THR A 30 17.88 -10.10 8.98
CA THR A 30 19.06 -9.40 9.53
C THR A 30 19.62 -8.38 8.55
N LEU A 31 20.44 -7.45 9.04
CA LEU A 31 21.16 -6.50 8.17
C LEU A 31 22.17 -7.22 7.25
N ASP A 32 22.72 -8.35 7.69
CA ASP A 32 23.65 -9.13 6.87
C ASP A 32 22.92 -9.79 5.69
N ASP A 33 21.68 -10.33 5.89
CA ASP A 33 20.84 -10.84 4.81
C ASP A 33 20.56 -9.75 3.76
N VAL A 34 20.18 -8.55 4.22
CA VAL A 34 19.94 -7.41 3.34
C VAL A 34 21.22 -6.99 2.60
N GLY A 35 22.36 -6.97 3.28
CA GLY A 35 23.68 -6.69 2.68
C GLY A 35 24.00 -7.67 1.55
N GLN A 36 23.82 -8.97 1.79
CA GLN A 36 24.05 -10.01 0.78
C GLN A 36 23.12 -9.85 -0.43
N ARG A 37 21.80 -9.71 -0.21
CA ARG A 37 20.83 -9.55 -1.30
C ARG A 37 21.03 -8.27 -2.10
N SER A 38 21.37 -7.16 -1.43
CA SER A 38 21.63 -5.88 -2.08
C SER A 38 23.03 -5.74 -2.68
N ARG A 39 23.89 -6.74 -2.47
CA ARG A 39 25.32 -6.68 -2.82
C ARG A 39 25.98 -5.43 -2.23
N THR A 40 25.71 -5.16 -0.95
CA THR A 40 26.21 -3.98 -0.23
C THR A 40 26.98 -4.44 0.99
N GLY A 41 28.23 -3.98 1.12
CA GLY A 41 29.04 -4.30 2.28
C GLY A 41 28.51 -3.65 3.57
N LYS A 42 28.82 -4.25 4.73
CA LYS A 42 28.35 -3.80 6.04
C LYS A 42 28.63 -2.32 6.31
N SER A 43 29.85 -1.85 6.04
CA SER A 43 30.24 -0.44 6.21
C SER A 43 29.39 0.49 5.34
N GLN A 44 29.11 0.09 4.09
CA GLN A 44 28.29 0.88 3.18
C GLN A 44 26.82 0.89 3.62
N LEU A 45 26.31 -0.22 4.16
CA LEU A 45 24.94 -0.29 4.70
C LEU A 45 24.76 0.69 5.86
N PHE A 46 25.68 0.69 6.83
CA PHE A 46 25.67 1.63 7.96
C PHE A 46 25.94 3.09 7.56
N HIS A 47 26.58 3.34 6.41
CA HIS A 47 26.68 4.68 5.85
C HIS A 47 25.30 5.24 5.43
N TYR A 48 24.41 4.40 4.87
CA TYR A 48 23.05 4.81 4.46
C TYR A 48 22.02 4.71 5.58
N PHE A 49 22.24 3.82 6.53
CA PHE A 49 21.33 3.54 7.65
C PHE A 49 22.15 3.46 8.96
N PRO A 50 22.64 4.62 9.46
CA PRO A 50 23.47 4.68 10.67
C PRO A 50 22.75 4.15 11.91
N ASP A 51 21.41 4.32 12.01
CA ASP A 51 20.58 3.79 13.11
C ASP A 51 20.20 2.30 12.87
N GLY A 52 20.82 1.67 11.87
CA GLY A 52 20.71 0.23 11.63
C GLY A 52 19.31 -0.21 11.16
N LYS A 53 18.82 -1.31 11.77
CA LYS A 53 17.60 -1.98 11.32
C LYS A 53 16.36 -1.10 11.43
N GLU A 54 16.24 -0.30 12.47
CA GLU A 54 15.07 0.56 12.70
C GLU A 54 14.92 1.61 11.59
N GLN A 55 15.98 2.29 11.25
CA GLN A 55 15.98 3.28 10.16
C GLN A 55 15.72 2.63 8.79
N LEU A 56 16.26 1.43 8.57
CA LEU A 56 15.99 0.67 7.36
C LEU A 56 14.52 0.26 7.27
N LEU A 57 13.91 -0.19 8.37
CA LEU A 57 12.50 -0.55 8.42
C LEU A 57 11.58 0.64 8.13
N LEU A 58 11.92 1.82 8.66
CA LEU A 58 11.19 3.05 8.34
C LEU A 58 11.27 3.36 6.84
N ALA A 59 12.44 3.27 6.22
CA ALA A 59 12.61 3.49 4.78
C ALA A 59 11.86 2.44 3.94
N VAL A 60 11.77 1.20 4.42
CA VAL A 60 10.94 0.17 3.78
C VAL A 60 9.45 0.53 3.90
N ALA A 61 8.99 0.98 5.10
CA ALA A 61 7.62 1.40 5.29
C ALA A 61 7.22 2.53 4.32
N GLU A 62 8.07 3.56 4.21
CA GLU A 62 7.87 4.67 3.26
C GLU A 62 7.74 4.17 1.82
N ARG A 63 8.65 3.30 1.38
CA ARG A 63 8.65 2.76 0.02
C ARG A 63 7.44 1.88 -0.27
N GLU A 64 7.05 1.02 0.66
CA GLU A 64 5.87 0.16 0.47
C GLU A 64 4.57 0.99 0.49
N ALA A 65 4.50 2.07 1.30
CA ALA A 65 3.39 3.00 1.29
C ALA A 65 3.24 3.74 -0.05
N GLU A 66 4.35 4.26 -0.60
CA GLU A 66 4.37 4.87 -1.94
C GLU A 66 3.85 3.89 -3.00
N ARG A 67 4.31 2.64 -2.98
CA ARG A 67 3.90 1.62 -3.95
C ARG A 67 2.41 1.30 -3.90
N VAL A 68 1.78 1.32 -2.73
CA VAL A 68 0.33 1.06 -2.61
C VAL A 68 -0.48 2.08 -3.41
N ILE A 69 -0.06 3.34 -3.42
CA ILE A 69 -0.71 4.41 -4.19
C ILE A 69 -0.29 4.34 -5.67
N GLU A 70 1.03 4.26 -5.96
CA GLU A 70 1.56 4.15 -7.33
C GLU A 70 0.90 3.01 -8.12
N ASP A 71 0.65 1.88 -7.45
CA ASP A 71 0.05 0.68 -8.04
C ASP A 71 -1.42 0.86 -8.46
N GLN A 72 -2.09 1.92 -8.01
CA GLN A 72 -3.48 2.26 -8.34
C GLN A 72 -3.59 3.47 -9.28
N GLU A 73 -2.50 4.15 -9.56
CA GLU A 73 -2.47 5.24 -10.51
C GLU A 73 -2.37 4.73 -11.96
N PRO A 74 -2.93 5.43 -12.97
CA PRO A 74 -3.61 6.73 -12.84
C PRO A 74 -5.10 6.65 -12.46
N GLN A 75 -5.67 5.45 -12.24
CA GLN A 75 -7.11 5.24 -12.04
C GLN A 75 -7.60 5.93 -10.76
N LEU A 76 -6.86 5.80 -9.65
CA LEU A 76 -7.23 6.40 -8.37
C LEU A 76 -7.37 7.94 -8.45
N GLY A 77 -6.53 8.61 -9.26
CA GLY A 77 -6.59 10.05 -9.48
C GLY A 77 -7.67 10.50 -10.48
N ARG A 78 -8.46 9.58 -11.06
CA ARG A 78 -9.41 9.86 -12.15
C ARG A 78 -10.80 9.25 -11.93
N LEU A 79 -11.27 9.17 -10.70
CA LEU A 79 -12.56 8.57 -10.33
C LEU A 79 -13.74 9.51 -10.66
N THR A 80 -13.90 9.86 -11.96
CA THR A 80 -14.85 10.87 -12.44
C THR A 80 -16.04 10.31 -13.21
N SER A 81 -16.10 8.98 -13.40
CA SER A 81 -17.21 8.28 -14.07
C SER A 81 -17.34 6.87 -13.54
N TRP A 82 -18.47 6.20 -13.77
CA TRP A 82 -18.66 4.80 -13.36
C TRP A 82 -17.68 3.86 -14.05
N ASP A 83 -17.32 4.12 -15.30
CA ASP A 83 -16.29 3.34 -16.02
C ASP A 83 -14.94 3.48 -15.32
N ALA A 84 -14.55 4.69 -14.91
CA ALA A 84 -13.30 4.93 -14.18
C ALA A 84 -13.28 4.23 -12.80
N TRP A 85 -14.40 4.21 -12.08
CA TRP A 85 -14.56 3.46 -10.83
C TRP A 85 -14.44 1.95 -11.05
N GLN A 86 -15.01 1.44 -12.14
CA GLN A 86 -14.91 0.03 -12.50
C GLN A 86 -13.46 -0.34 -12.90
N GLU A 87 -12.80 0.49 -13.71
CA GLU A 87 -11.39 0.31 -14.07
C GLU A 87 -10.49 0.29 -12.82
N TRP A 88 -10.69 1.24 -11.89
CA TRP A 88 -9.96 1.27 -10.63
C TRP A 88 -10.18 -0.01 -9.81
N ARG A 89 -11.43 -0.44 -9.66
CA ARG A 89 -11.80 -1.70 -8.98
C ARG A 89 -11.04 -2.89 -9.60
N ASP A 90 -11.03 -2.99 -10.91
CA ASP A 90 -10.39 -4.09 -11.63
C ASP A 90 -8.87 -4.06 -11.46
N VAL A 91 -8.26 -2.87 -11.53
CA VAL A 91 -6.83 -2.66 -11.23
C VAL A 91 -6.48 -3.11 -9.82
N VAL A 92 -7.27 -2.72 -8.82
CA VAL A 92 -7.07 -3.12 -7.42
C VAL A 92 -7.15 -4.63 -7.27
N VAL A 93 -8.22 -5.26 -7.75
CA VAL A 93 -8.42 -6.71 -7.64
C VAL A 93 -7.29 -7.48 -8.34
N GLU A 94 -6.97 -7.13 -9.60
CA GLU A 94 -5.95 -7.81 -10.36
C GLU A 94 -4.55 -7.65 -9.74
N LYS A 95 -4.27 -6.45 -9.21
CA LYS A 95 -3.01 -6.19 -8.51
C LYS A 95 -2.84 -7.09 -7.30
N TYR A 96 -3.84 -7.14 -6.43
CA TYR A 96 -3.77 -7.99 -5.23
C TYR A 96 -3.79 -9.47 -5.57
N ARG A 97 -4.50 -9.88 -6.62
CA ARG A 97 -4.46 -11.26 -7.13
C ARG A 97 -3.04 -11.67 -7.55
N ARG A 98 -2.31 -10.80 -8.25
CA ARG A 98 -0.92 -11.05 -8.65
C ARG A 98 0.07 -11.01 -7.50
N GLN A 99 -0.13 -10.11 -6.55
CA GLN A 99 0.76 -9.97 -5.39
C GLN A 99 0.59 -11.11 -4.38
N GLY A 100 -0.62 -11.61 -4.22
CA GLY A 100 -0.94 -12.70 -3.28
C GLY A 100 -0.44 -12.39 -1.86
N VAL A 101 0.22 -13.36 -1.26
CA VAL A 101 0.79 -13.24 0.10
C VAL A 101 1.96 -12.25 0.22
N HIS A 102 2.49 -11.76 -0.91
CA HIS A 102 3.61 -10.80 -0.94
C HIS A 102 3.15 -9.34 -1.08
N CYS A 103 1.92 -9.07 -0.69
CA CYS A 103 1.30 -7.75 -0.77
C CYS A 103 2.08 -6.69 0.05
N PRO A 104 2.51 -5.56 -0.55
CA PRO A 104 3.18 -4.47 0.17
C PRO A 104 2.35 -3.93 1.32
N LEU A 105 1.03 -3.80 1.13
CA LEU A 105 0.10 -3.33 2.15
C LEU A 105 0.01 -4.28 3.34
N GLY A 106 -0.02 -5.59 3.08
CA GLY A 106 0.01 -6.60 4.13
C GLY A 106 1.27 -6.46 4.99
N VAL A 107 2.44 -6.35 4.35
CA VAL A 107 3.72 -6.14 5.04
C VAL A 107 3.71 -4.86 5.90
N LEU A 108 3.19 -3.74 5.36
CA LEU A 108 3.08 -2.49 6.12
C LEU A 108 2.22 -2.63 7.37
N ILE A 109 1.03 -3.21 7.24
CA ILE A 109 0.05 -3.25 8.32
C ILE A 109 0.38 -4.33 9.35
N THR A 110 0.77 -5.52 8.90
CA THR A 110 0.96 -6.66 9.79
C THR A 110 2.37 -6.77 10.35
N GLU A 111 3.37 -6.39 9.56
CA GLU A 111 4.78 -6.59 9.88
C GLU A 111 5.46 -5.29 10.37
N ILE A 112 5.59 -4.28 9.52
CA ILE A 112 6.44 -3.12 9.80
C ILE A 112 5.74 -2.08 10.68
N GLY A 113 4.49 -1.72 10.34
CA GLY A 113 3.74 -0.63 11.00
C GLY A 113 3.45 -0.85 12.48
N ARG A 114 3.68 -2.07 12.99
CA ARG A 114 3.49 -2.41 14.40
C ARG A 114 4.78 -2.35 15.23
N HIS A 115 5.94 -2.17 14.58
CA HIS A 115 7.23 -2.26 15.26
C HIS A 115 7.73 -0.94 15.84
N THR A 116 7.45 0.17 15.18
CA THR A 116 7.89 1.49 15.67
C THR A 116 6.80 2.54 15.49
N PRO A 117 6.74 3.57 16.38
CA PRO A 117 5.81 4.70 16.21
C PRO A 117 5.99 5.42 14.87
N ALA A 118 7.21 5.53 14.36
CA ALA A 118 7.51 6.15 13.08
C ALA A 118 6.91 5.37 11.91
N ALA A 119 7.08 4.04 11.88
CA ALA A 119 6.48 3.18 10.86
C ALA A 119 4.94 3.15 10.95
N GLN A 120 4.39 3.21 12.17
CA GLN A 120 2.95 3.35 12.39
C GLN A 120 2.42 4.67 11.82
N ALA A 121 3.14 5.78 12.00
CA ALA A 121 2.77 7.08 11.44
C ALA A 121 2.78 7.07 9.89
N VAL A 122 3.75 6.41 9.26
CA VAL A 122 3.79 6.22 7.79
C VAL A 122 2.56 5.47 7.32
N THR A 123 2.21 4.36 7.98
CA THR A 123 1.02 3.56 7.64
C THR A 123 -0.26 4.39 7.80
N GLY A 124 -0.40 5.12 8.91
CA GLY A 124 -1.54 6.01 9.16
C GLY A 124 -1.67 7.10 8.09
N LYS A 125 -0.55 7.72 7.69
CA LYS A 125 -0.53 8.71 6.60
C LYS A 125 -0.99 8.11 5.27
N LEU A 126 -0.49 6.92 4.91
CA LEU A 126 -0.93 6.21 3.71
C LEU A 126 -2.45 6.00 3.71
N LEU A 127 -2.99 5.44 4.79
CA LEU A 127 -4.42 5.16 4.89
C LEU A 127 -5.26 6.44 4.77
N THR A 128 -4.81 7.53 5.39
CA THR A 128 -5.47 8.85 5.29
C THR A 128 -5.43 9.37 3.85
N GLN A 129 -4.29 9.35 3.19
CA GLN A 129 -4.15 9.82 1.80
C GLN A 129 -5.01 9.00 0.85
N TRP A 130 -5.04 7.70 1.01
CA TRP A 130 -5.84 6.82 0.16
C TRP A 130 -7.34 7.05 0.36
N GLN A 131 -7.81 7.16 1.61
CA GLN A 131 -9.20 7.48 1.91
C GLN A 131 -9.59 8.84 1.33
N GLN A 132 -8.72 9.86 1.43
CA GLN A 132 -8.96 11.19 0.84
C GLN A 132 -9.08 11.15 -0.69
N ALA A 133 -8.28 10.33 -1.37
CA ALA A 133 -8.38 10.17 -2.82
C ALA A 133 -9.74 9.55 -3.23
N LEU A 134 -10.19 8.49 -2.54
CA LEU A 134 -11.50 7.89 -2.75
C LEU A 134 -12.64 8.87 -2.45
N GLN A 135 -12.55 9.62 -1.35
CA GLN A 135 -13.52 10.64 -0.97
C GLN A 135 -13.61 11.75 -2.03
N ALA A 136 -12.47 12.19 -2.57
CA ALA A 136 -12.45 13.18 -3.66
C ALA A 136 -13.18 12.66 -4.92
N GLY A 137 -12.99 11.40 -5.28
CA GLY A 137 -13.73 10.77 -6.38
C GLY A 137 -15.24 10.75 -6.13
N ILE A 138 -15.67 10.40 -4.91
CA ILE A 138 -17.11 10.41 -4.54
C ILE A 138 -17.66 11.83 -4.66
N HIS A 139 -16.96 12.85 -4.15
CA HIS A 139 -17.40 14.24 -4.27
C HIS A 139 -17.50 14.72 -5.72
N GLN A 140 -16.58 14.31 -6.59
CA GLN A 140 -16.65 14.62 -8.02
C GLN A 140 -17.90 14.01 -8.67
N MET A 141 -18.22 12.75 -8.35
CA MET A 141 -19.41 12.08 -8.85
C MET A 141 -20.70 12.67 -8.25
N GLN A 142 -20.71 13.13 -7.01
CA GLN A 142 -21.83 13.87 -6.41
C GLN A 142 -22.05 15.21 -7.13
N ALA A 143 -20.97 15.95 -7.42
CA ALA A 143 -21.05 17.21 -8.17
C ALA A 143 -21.58 17.01 -9.60
N ALA A 144 -21.32 15.84 -10.21
CA ALA A 144 -21.88 15.46 -11.51
C ALA A 144 -23.31 14.91 -11.44
N GLY A 145 -23.88 14.71 -10.25
CA GLY A 145 -25.22 14.12 -10.07
C GLY A 145 -25.28 12.59 -10.24
N GLU A 146 -24.13 11.95 -10.34
CA GLU A 146 -23.98 10.49 -10.55
C GLU A 146 -24.03 9.69 -9.24
N ILE A 147 -23.70 10.32 -8.11
CA ILE A 147 -23.86 9.79 -6.75
C ILE A 147 -24.81 10.73 -6.00
N ARG A 148 -25.72 10.18 -5.22
CA ARG A 148 -26.67 10.94 -4.43
C ARG A 148 -25.95 11.89 -3.45
N ALA A 149 -26.48 13.10 -3.29
CA ALA A 149 -25.89 14.12 -2.43
C ALA A 149 -25.96 13.79 -0.93
N ASP A 150 -26.89 12.89 -0.52
CA ASP A 150 -27.04 12.44 0.87
C ASP A 150 -26.07 11.30 1.27
N VAL A 151 -25.29 10.76 0.34
CA VAL A 151 -24.23 9.80 0.64
C VAL A 151 -23.10 10.50 1.37
N ASP A 152 -22.80 10.06 2.58
CA ASP A 152 -21.61 10.52 3.32
C ASP A 152 -20.33 10.00 2.66
N ALA A 153 -19.64 10.86 1.92
CA ALA A 153 -18.45 10.52 1.16
C ALA A 153 -17.29 10.02 2.04
N ASN A 154 -17.14 10.56 3.26
CA ASN A 154 -16.10 10.10 4.20
C ASN A 154 -16.40 8.67 4.68
N ARG A 155 -17.65 8.41 5.06
CA ARG A 155 -18.10 7.08 5.50
C ARG A 155 -17.97 6.06 4.37
N ALA A 156 -18.37 6.41 3.15
CA ALA A 156 -18.28 5.53 2.00
C ALA A 156 -16.84 5.21 1.61
N ALA A 157 -15.95 6.21 1.60
CA ALA A 157 -14.51 6.01 1.39
C ALA A 157 -13.90 5.12 2.48
N GLY A 158 -14.30 5.32 3.75
CA GLY A 158 -13.88 4.46 4.86
C GLY A 158 -14.35 3.01 4.69
N ALA A 159 -15.58 2.78 4.20
CA ALA A 159 -16.08 1.45 3.90
C ALA A 159 -15.31 0.77 2.76
N LEU A 160 -15.00 1.49 1.68
CA LEU A 160 -14.15 1.00 0.59
C LEU A 160 -12.76 0.60 1.10
N MET A 161 -12.14 1.43 1.96
CA MET A 161 -10.86 1.10 2.59
C MET A 161 -10.95 -0.18 3.44
N ALA A 162 -11.98 -0.31 4.26
CA ALA A 162 -12.20 -1.51 5.09
C ALA A 162 -12.45 -2.76 4.23
N ALA A 163 -13.20 -2.62 3.12
CA ALA A 163 -13.44 -3.69 2.15
C ALA A 163 -12.13 -4.18 1.52
N ILE A 164 -11.25 -3.26 1.10
CA ILE A 164 -9.94 -3.62 0.55
C ILE A 164 -9.08 -4.32 1.62
N GLN A 165 -8.99 -3.74 2.82
CA GLN A 165 -8.16 -4.31 3.89
C GLN A 165 -8.63 -5.71 4.31
N GLY A 166 -9.93 -5.88 4.52
CA GLY A 166 -10.55 -7.17 4.85
C GLY A 166 -10.38 -8.18 3.73
N GLY A 167 -10.67 -7.77 2.49
CA GLY A 167 -10.52 -8.62 1.31
C GLY A 167 -9.08 -9.08 1.08
N VAL A 168 -8.10 -8.19 1.26
CA VAL A 168 -6.67 -8.52 1.16
C VAL A 168 -6.25 -9.47 2.29
N ALA A 169 -6.70 -9.26 3.52
CA ALA A 169 -6.38 -10.16 4.64
C ALA A 169 -6.91 -11.57 4.37
N ILE A 170 -8.13 -11.70 3.84
CA ILE A 170 -8.71 -13.00 3.46
C ILE A 170 -7.96 -13.61 2.27
N LEU A 171 -7.60 -12.82 1.25
CA LEU A 171 -6.78 -13.28 0.13
C LEU A 171 -5.44 -13.87 0.61
N MET A 172 -4.75 -13.18 1.53
CA MET A 172 -3.49 -13.68 2.09
C MET A 172 -3.66 -15.01 2.84
N ALA A 173 -4.79 -15.23 3.48
CA ALA A 173 -5.07 -16.45 4.23
C ALA A 173 -5.59 -17.61 3.35
N SER A 174 -6.39 -17.30 2.32
CA SER A 174 -7.13 -18.29 1.51
C SER A 174 -6.57 -18.51 0.10
N GLY A 175 -5.75 -17.57 -0.39
CA GLY A 175 -5.31 -17.52 -1.80
C GLY A 175 -6.38 -17.06 -2.78
N SER A 176 -7.61 -16.69 -2.31
CA SER A 176 -8.73 -16.29 -3.17
C SER A 176 -9.03 -14.79 -3.06
N ALA A 177 -9.09 -14.10 -4.20
CA ALA A 177 -9.48 -12.68 -4.29
C ALA A 177 -11.00 -12.46 -4.22
N GLN A 178 -11.81 -13.51 -4.21
CA GLN A 178 -13.27 -13.45 -4.33
C GLN A 178 -13.92 -12.53 -3.28
N HIS A 179 -13.46 -12.57 -2.03
CA HIS A 179 -14.00 -11.71 -0.97
C HIS A 179 -13.67 -10.23 -1.18
N LEU A 180 -12.50 -9.93 -1.75
CA LEU A 180 -12.12 -8.57 -2.14
C LEU A 180 -13.04 -8.06 -3.26
N GLU A 181 -13.28 -8.89 -4.28
CA GLU A 181 -14.19 -8.59 -5.38
C GLU A 181 -15.59 -8.28 -4.88
N TYR A 182 -16.19 -9.20 -4.12
CA TYR A 182 -17.55 -9.04 -3.59
C TYR A 182 -17.71 -7.80 -2.72
N ALA A 183 -16.72 -7.52 -1.85
CA ALA A 183 -16.80 -6.37 -0.96
C ALA A 183 -16.72 -5.04 -1.74
N LEU A 184 -15.84 -4.96 -2.76
CA LEU A 184 -15.75 -3.80 -3.63
C LEU A 184 -17.01 -3.62 -4.47
N ASP A 185 -17.54 -4.69 -5.06
CA ASP A 185 -18.75 -4.64 -5.87
C ASP A 185 -19.93 -4.12 -5.05
N LEU A 186 -20.15 -4.64 -3.84
CA LEU A 186 -21.20 -4.16 -2.94
C LEU A 186 -21.01 -2.68 -2.55
N CYS A 187 -19.78 -2.22 -2.33
CA CYS A 187 -19.52 -0.80 -2.05
C CYS A 187 -19.85 0.08 -3.27
N LEU A 188 -19.47 -0.35 -4.48
CA LEU A 188 -19.78 0.39 -5.70
C LEU A 188 -21.29 0.39 -6.00
N ASP A 189 -21.97 -0.72 -5.80
CA ASP A 189 -23.42 -0.81 -5.95
C ASP A 189 -24.17 0.12 -4.96
N TYR A 190 -23.69 0.22 -3.72
CA TYR A 190 -24.22 1.18 -2.75
C TYR A 190 -24.07 2.63 -3.21
N LEU A 191 -22.93 2.98 -3.85
CA LEU A 191 -22.71 4.32 -4.37
C LEU A 191 -23.58 4.65 -5.58
N LYS A 192 -23.98 3.64 -6.38
CA LYS A 192 -24.85 3.80 -7.57
C LYS A 192 -26.33 3.97 -7.21
N ASN A 193 -26.79 3.37 -6.10
CA ASN A 193 -28.18 3.34 -5.66
C ASN A 193 -28.44 4.31 -4.52
#